data_c7cf514fd16d6ef32fdb132b06eb1d53
#
_entry.id   c7cf514fd16d6ef32fdb132b06eb1d53
#
_cell.length_a   1.000
_cell.length_b   1.000
_cell.length_c   1.000
_cell.angle_alpha   90.00
_cell.angle_beta   90.00
_cell.angle_gamma   90.00
#
_symmetry.space_group_name_H-M   'P 1'
#
loop_
_entity.id
_entity.type
_entity.pdbx_description
1 polymer ?
#
loop_
_entity_poly.entity_id
_entity_poly.type
_entity_poly.pdbx_seq_one_letter_code
_entity_poly.pdbx_strand_id
1 'polypeptide(L)'
;MITKLPIYESQFKKAASMNNLDWKLLAAISYQESKWNNNAISPTGVRGLMMLTKSTADMLGVNRLIPDESIIGASRYLKKLSE
;
A
#
# COMPACT_ATOMS: atom_id res chain seq x y z
N MET A 1 14.09 17.55 6.33
CA MET A 1 13.13 16.79 5.52
C MET A 1 12.16 16.02 6.40
N ILE A 2 10.91 16.10 6.10
CA ILE A 2 9.88 15.38 6.84
C ILE A 2 9.61 14.07 6.13
N THR A 3 9.64 12.99 6.87
CA THR A 3 9.29 11.69 6.33
C THR A 3 8.09 11.13 7.08
N LYS A 4 7.21 10.42 6.36
CA LYS A 4 6.05 9.77 6.95
C LYS A 4 6.28 8.29 7.22
N LEU A 5 7.47 7.78 6.87
CA LEU A 5 7.74 6.37 7.05
C LEU A 5 7.53 5.88 8.49
N PRO A 6 8.01 6.59 9.54
CA PRO A 6 7.80 6.13 10.91
C PRO A 6 6.33 5.95 11.29
N ILE A 7 5.42 6.68 10.63
CA ILE A 7 3.99 6.58 10.91
C ILE A 7 3.44 5.25 10.40
N TYR A 8 3.95 4.77 9.26
CA TYR A 8 3.42 3.58 8.59
C TYR A 8 4.33 2.37 8.68
N GLU A 9 5.51 2.51 9.32
CA GLU A 9 6.49 1.43 9.33
C GLU A 9 5.93 0.13 9.91
N SER A 10 5.21 0.22 11.02
CA SER A 10 4.65 -0.98 11.65
C SER A 10 3.60 -1.65 10.73
N GLN A 11 2.82 -0.86 10.01
CA GLN A 11 1.84 -1.40 9.08
C GLN A 11 2.53 -2.12 7.90
N PHE A 12 3.60 -1.54 7.37
CA PHE A 12 4.37 -2.20 6.30
C PHE A 12 4.95 -3.52 6.79
N LYS A 13 5.54 -3.53 7.99
CA LYS A 13 6.14 -4.73 8.56
C LYS A 13 5.09 -5.81 8.79
N LYS A 14 3.94 -5.44 9.33
CA LYS A 14 2.85 -6.38 9.60
C LYS A 14 2.34 -7.00 8.31
N ALA A 15 2.04 -6.19 7.31
CA ALA A 15 1.51 -6.68 6.03
C ALA A 15 2.52 -7.55 5.31
N ALA A 16 3.79 -7.17 5.32
CA ALA A 16 4.84 -7.95 4.69
C ALA A 16 4.99 -9.31 5.36
N SER A 17 4.94 -9.34 6.69
CA SER A 17 5.01 -10.59 7.44
C SER A 17 3.86 -11.52 7.09
N MET A 18 2.65 -10.98 6.95
CA MET A 18 1.47 -11.77 6.61
C MET A 18 1.57 -12.42 5.23
N ASN A 19 2.33 -11.82 4.33
CA ASN A 19 2.44 -12.28 2.94
C ASN A 19 3.85 -12.75 2.58
N ASN A 20 4.72 -12.91 3.56
CA ASN A 20 6.09 -13.37 3.37
C ASN A 20 6.86 -12.51 2.39
N LEU A 21 6.75 -11.19 2.56
CA LEU A 21 7.44 -10.21 1.73
C LEU A 21 8.40 -9.38 2.57
N ASP A 22 9.34 -8.70 1.91
CA ASP A 22 10.22 -7.74 2.56
C ASP A 22 9.44 -6.43 2.76
N TRP A 23 9.30 -5.97 4.01
CA TRP A 23 8.58 -4.74 4.29
C TRP A 23 9.19 -3.51 3.62
N LYS A 24 10.50 -3.55 3.39
CA LYS A 24 11.19 -2.44 2.71
C LYS A 24 10.73 -2.32 1.26
N LEU A 25 10.41 -3.44 0.64
CA LEU A 25 9.87 -3.43 -0.72
C LEU A 25 8.50 -2.73 -0.74
N LEU A 26 7.63 -3.07 0.21
CA LEU A 26 6.32 -2.42 0.30
C LEU A 26 6.47 -0.91 0.55
N ALA A 27 7.36 -0.53 1.45
CA ALA A 27 7.59 0.87 1.76
C ALA A 27 8.12 1.63 0.53
N ALA A 28 9.03 1.02 -0.22
CA ALA A 28 9.60 1.63 -1.42
C ALA A 28 8.53 1.81 -2.49
N ILE A 29 7.67 0.82 -2.68
CA ILE A 29 6.58 0.91 -3.65
C ILE A 29 5.61 2.03 -3.26
N SER A 30 5.24 2.10 -1.99
CA SER A 30 4.36 3.15 -1.50
C SER A 30 4.96 4.53 -1.71
N TYR A 31 6.25 4.68 -1.47
CA TYR A 31 6.92 5.96 -1.69
C TYR A 31 6.90 6.34 -3.17
N GLN A 32 7.16 5.36 -4.05
CA GLN A 32 7.14 5.56 -5.49
C GLN A 32 5.76 6.01 -5.95
N GLU A 33 4.70 5.40 -5.40
CA GLU A 33 3.32 5.65 -5.83
C GLU A 33 2.73 6.92 -5.23
N SER A 34 2.95 7.17 -3.95
CA SER A 34 2.25 8.24 -3.24
C SER A 34 3.15 9.11 -2.36
N LYS A 35 4.44 8.78 -2.28
CA LYS A 35 5.39 9.41 -1.33
C LYS A 35 4.86 9.31 0.11
N TRP A 36 4.28 8.15 0.43
CA TRP A 36 3.69 7.84 1.74
C TRP A 36 2.56 8.80 2.12
N ASN A 37 1.82 9.30 1.13
CA ASN A 37 0.72 10.21 1.35
C ASN A 37 -0.61 9.48 1.15
N ASN A 38 -1.32 9.19 2.24
CA ASN A 38 -2.59 8.49 2.17
C ASN A 38 -3.70 9.31 1.49
N ASN A 39 -3.49 10.61 1.34
CA ASN A 39 -4.45 11.50 0.68
C ASN A 39 -4.16 11.68 -0.81
N ALA A 40 -3.18 10.95 -1.34
CA ALA A 40 -2.83 11.06 -2.75
C ALA A 40 -3.98 10.64 -3.64
N ILE A 41 -4.20 11.43 -4.69
CA ILE A 41 -5.23 11.20 -5.69
C ILE A 41 -4.63 11.45 -7.06
N SER A 42 -4.85 10.52 -7.99
CA SER A 42 -4.38 10.65 -9.36
C SER A 42 -5.54 11.03 -10.27
N PRO A 43 -5.29 11.76 -11.38
CA PRO A 43 -6.33 12.00 -12.38
C PRO A 43 -6.93 10.73 -12.97
N THR A 44 -6.21 9.61 -12.90
CA THR A 44 -6.69 8.32 -13.43
C THR A 44 -7.53 7.55 -12.42
N GLY A 45 -7.78 8.12 -11.25
CA GLY A 45 -8.68 7.51 -10.27
C GLY A 45 -8.04 6.56 -9.28
N VAL A 46 -6.69 6.52 -9.19
CA VAL A 46 -6.04 5.76 -8.13
C VAL A 46 -5.93 6.64 -6.89
N ARG A 47 -6.08 6.04 -5.72
CA ARG A 47 -6.13 6.79 -4.47
C ARG A 47 -5.45 6.03 -3.34
N GLY A 48 -5.03 6.77 -2.33
CA GLY A 48 -4.55 6.23 -1.08
C GLY A 48 -3.06 6.00 -1.05
N LEU A 49 -2.59 5.43 0.05
CA LEU A 49 -1.17 5.25 0.33
C LEU A 49 -0.47 4.38 -0.71
N MET A 50 -1.15 3.36 -1.20
CA MET A 50 -0.61 2.43 -2.20
C MET A 50 -1.16 2.71 -3.60
N MET A 51 -1.92 3.78 -3.76
CA MET A 51 -2.48 4.22 -5.05
C MET A 51 -3.20 3.09 -5.79
N LEU A 52 -4.19 2.51 -5.13
CA LEU A 52 -5.00 1.45 -5.74
C LEU A 52 -6.19 2.04 -6.50
N THR A 53 -6.60 1.36 -7.58
CA THR A 53 -7.86 1.69 -8.22
C THR A 53 -9.02 1.15 -7.39
N LYS A 54 -10.21 1.71 -7.61
CA LYS A 54 -11.39 1.24 -6.90
C LYS A 54 -11.67 -0.24 -7.21
N SER A 55 -11.53 -0.63 -8.48
CA SER A 55 -11.81 -2.01 -8.87
C SER A 55 -10.80 -2.98 -8.26
N THR A 56 -9.52 -2.61 -8.19
CA THR A 56 -8.52 -3.46 -7.57
C THR A 56 -8.78 -3.59 -6.07
N ALA A 57 -9.11 -2.48 -5.41
CA ALA A 57 -9.43 -2.50 -3.98
C ALA A 57 -10.64 -3.38 -3.70
N ASP A 58 -11.67 -3.27 -4.54
CA ASP A 58 -12.88 -4.09 -4.40
C ASP A 58 -12.56 -5.57 -4.61
N MET A 59 -11.74 -5.88 -5.61
CA MET A 59 -11.31 -7.25 -5.87
C MET A 59 -10.55 -7.84 -4.67
N LEU A 60 -9.74 -7.03 -4.02
CA LEU A 60 -8.96 -7.45 -2.84
C LEU A 60 -9.78 -7.44 -1.56
N GLY A 61 -10.97 -6.85 -1.58
CA GLY A 61 -11.82 -6.75 -0.40
C GLY A 61 -11.31 -5.76 0.64
N VAL A 62 -10.65 -4.68 0.18
CA VAL A 62 -10.07 -3.69 1.08
C VAL A 62 -10.56 -2.29 0.75
N ASN A 63 -10.49 -1.40 1.73
CA ASN A 63 -10.77 0.03 1.53
C ASN A 63 -9.45 0.75 1.27
N ARG A 64 -9.25 1.20 0.04
CA ARG A 64 -7.99 1.85 -0.39
C ARG A 64 -7.72 3.18 0.34
N LEU A 65 -8.71 3.74 1.01
CA LEU A 65 -8.56 5.01 1.73
C LEU A 65 -8.06 4.82 3.15
N ILE A 66 -8.05 3.59 3.65
CA ILE A 66 -7.56 3.25 4.98
C ILE A 66 -6.14 2.70 4.83
N PRO A 67 -5.12 3.34 5.44
CA PRO A 67 -3.72 2.92 5.22
C PRO A 67 -3.47 1.45 5.50
N ASP A 68 -3.95 0.91 6.64
CA ASP A 68 -3.77 -0.50 6.96
C ASP A 68 -4.31 -1.41 5.87
N GLU A 69 -5.55 -1.15 5.44
CA GLU A 69 -6.19 -2.00 4.43
C GLU A 69 -5.52 -1.86 3.07
N SER A 70 -5.11 -0.63 2.72
CA SER A 70 -4.41 -0.38 1.47
C SER A 70 -3.10 -1.16 1.41
N ILE A 71 -2.32 -1.12 2.49
CA ILE A 71 -1.04 -1.82 2.55
C ILE A 71 -1.25 -3.33 2.51
N ILE A 72 -2.20 -3.85 3.27
CA ILE A 72 -2.50 -5.29 3.29
C ILE A 72 -2.96 -5.75 1.90
N GLY A 73 -3.85 -5.01 1.28
CA GLY A 73 -4.33 -5.34 -0.06
C GLY A 73 -3.22 -5.35 -1.08
N ALA A 74 -2.37 -4.32 -1.07
CA ALA A 74 -1.24 -4.23 -1.99
C ALA A 74 -0.25 -5.37 -1.77
N SER A 75 0.01 -5.75 -0.51
CA SER A 75 0.94 -6.84 -0.22
C SER A 75 0.39 -8.19 -0.73
N ARG A 76 -0.91 -8.42 -0.59
CA ARG A 76 -1.53 -9.64 -1.15
C ARG A 76 -1.44 -9.66 -2.66
N TYR A 77 -1.64 -8.52 -3.30
CA TYR A 77 -1.57 -8.42 -4.74
C TYR A 77 -0.16 -8.70 -5.25
N LEU A 78 0.85 -8.13 -4.59
CA LEU A 78 2.25 -8.39 -4.93
C LEU A 78 2.61 -9.86 -4.77
N LYS A 79 2.16 -10.48 -3.69
CA LYS A 79 2.40 -11.90 -3.45
C LYS A 79 1.81 -12.74 -4.57
N LYS A 80 0.59 -12.41 -4.97
CA LYS A 80 -0.09 -13.13 -6.05
C LYS A 80 0.68 -13.00 -7.36
N LEU A 81 1.18 -11.81 -7.67
CA LEU A 81 1.93 -11.58 -8.90
C LEU A 81 3.27 -12.33 -8.92
N SER A 82 3.85 -12.60 -7.75
CA SER A 82 5.15 -13.25 -7.66
C SER A 82 5.06 -14.78 -7.64
N GLU A 83 3.86 -15.33 -7.58
CA GLU A 83 3.66 -16.77 -7.55
C GLU A 83 3.78 -17.41 -8.97
#